data_e5a50babb638948fb431af6f386f582c
#
_entry.id   e5a50babb638948fb431af6f386f582c
#
_cell.length_a   1.000
_cell.length_b   1.000
_cell.length_c   1.000
_cell.angle_alpha   90.00
_cell.angle_beta   90.00
_cell.angle_gamma   90.00
#
_symmetry.space_group_name_H-M   'P 1'
#
loop_
_entity.id
_entity.type
_entity.pdbx_description
1 polymer ?
#
loop_
_entity_poly.entity_id
_entity_poly.type
_entity_poly.pdbx_seq_one_letter_code
_entity_poly.pdbx_strand_id
1 'polypeptide(L)' 'MKEIKINTEIIKLDSFLKWSGIVSLGSEAKITVQNGYVKVNGEIETRRGRKLVKNDIIEFNDESYKII' A
#
# COMPACT_ATOMS: atom_id res chain seq x y z
N MET A 1 4.14 -11.26 -8.74
CA MET A 1 3.51 -10.54 -7.61
C MET A 1 4.29 -10.83 -6.34
N LYS A 2 4.67 -9.79 -5.62
CA LYS A 2 5.38 -9.94 -4.35
C LYS A 2 4.37 -10.14 -3.23
N GLU A 3 4.71 -10.99 -2.27
CA GLU A 3 3.87 -11.23 -1.10
C GLU A 3 4.50 -10.53 0.10
N ILE A 4 3.70 -9.75 0.81
CA ILE A 4 4.16 -8.99 1.97
C ILE A 4 3.35 -9.44 3.19
N LYS A 5 4.04 -10.05 4.13
CA LYS A 5 3.41 -10.52 5.36
C LYS A 5 3.26 -9.36 6.35
N ILE A 6 2.07 -9.23 6.91
CA ILE A 6 1.82 -8.28 8.00
C ILE A 6 1.53 -9.06 9.28
N ASN A 7 1.75 -8.43 10.42
CA ASN A 7 1.55 -9.06 11.72
C ASN A 7 0.32 -8.52 12.45
N THR A 8 -0.57 -7.86 11.75
CA THR A 8 -1.82 -7.31 12.28
C THR A 8 -2.96 -7.74 11.38
N GLU A 9 -4.21 -7.59 11.86
CA GLU A 9 -5.37 -7.92 11.04
C GLU A 9 -5.60 -6.89 9.94
N ILE A 10 -5.30 -5.63 10.21
CA ILE A 10 -5.44 -4.54 9.26
C ILE A 10 -4.18 -3.68 9.27
N ILE A 11 -3.93 -3.00 8.17
CA ILE A 11 -2.84 -2.02 8.07
C ILE A 11 -3.32 -0.86 7.19
N LYS A 12 -3.00 0.37 7.59
CA LYS A 12 -3.33 1.52 6.76
C LYS A 12 -2.43 1.55 5.53
N LEU A 13 -2.94 2.09 4.43
CA LEU A 13 -2.20 2.12 3.16
C LEU A 13 -0.84 2.80 3.28
N ASP A 14 -0.76 3.97 3.92
CA ASP A 14 0.51 4.66 4.10
C ASP A 14 1.48 3.84 4.95
N SER A 15 0.98 3.19 6.00
CA SER A 15 1.80 2.30 6.83
C SER A 15 2.29 1.10 6.02
N PHE A 16 1.45 0.55 5.16
CA PHE A 16 1.84 -0.57 4.30
C PHE A 16 2.98 -0.19 3.36
N LEU A 17 2.91 1.00 2.76
CA LEU A 17 3.97 1.46 1.86
C LEU A 17 5.32 1.57 2.56
N LYS A 18 5.32 1.98 3.83
CA LYS A 18 6.54 1.99 4.64
C LYS A 18 6.96 0.58 5.05
N TRP A 19 6.01 -0.21 5.51
CA TRP A 19 6.26 -1.58 5.98
C TRP A 19 6.89 -2.45 4.89
N SER A 20 6.40 -2.32 3.66
CA SER A 20 6.89 -3.09 2.52
C SER A 20 8.20 -2.57 1.95
N GLY A 21 8.66 -1.39 2.37
CA GLY A 21 9.87 -0.78 1.83
C GLY A 21 9.66 -0.04 0.51
N ILE A 22 8.43 0.10 0.05
CA ILE A 22 8.13 0.85 -1.18
C ILE A 22 8.55 2.30 -1.01
N VAL A 23 8.29 2.88 0.16
CA VAL A 23 8.77 4.22 0.51
C VAL A 23 9.50 4.14 1.85
N SER A 24 10.36 5.13 2.11
CA SER A 24 11.16 5.19 3.34
C SER A 24 10.53 6.07 4.41
N LEU A 25 9.82 7.10 4.01
CA LEU A 25 9.27 8.11 4.92
C LEU A 25 7.76 8.19 4.83
N GLY A 26 7.11 8.54 5.95
CA GLY A 26 5.66 8.76 5.97
C GLY A 26 5.21 9.88 5.04
N SER A 27 6.03 10.94 4.90
CA SER A 27 5.72 12.03 3.98
C SER A 27 5.72 11.57 2.52
N GLU A 28 6.62 10.67 2.15
CA GLU A 28 6.63 10.08 0.82
C GLU A 28 5.37 9.26 0.58
N ALA A 29 4.97 8.46 1.56
CA ALA A 29 3.75 7.66 1.46
C ALA A 29 2.54 8.55 1.21
N LYS A 30 2.42 9.64 1.97
CA LYS A 30 1.31 10.58 1.83
C LYS A 30 1.25 11.15 0.42
N ILE A 31 2.36 11.66 -0.09
CA ILE A 31 2.43 12.28 -1.41
C ILE A 31 2.14 11.25 -2.51
N THR A 32 2.72 10.06 -2.39
CA THR A 32 2.54 8.99 -3.37
C THR A 32 1.07 8.58 -3.48
N VAL A 33 0.39 8.41 -2.35
CA VAL A 33 -1.02 8.04 -2.34
C VAL A 33 -1.89 9.17 -2.85
N GLN A 34 -1.70 10.38 -2.35
CA GLN A 34 -2.55 11.52 -2.71
C GLN A 34 -2.44 11.90 -4.18
N ASN A 35 -1.30 11.64 -4.80
CA ASN A 35 -1.11 11.92 -6.24
C ASN A 35 -1.63 10.81 -7.14
N GLY A 36 -2.25 9.77 -6.59
CA GLY A 36 -2.88 8.72 -7.39
C GLY A 36 -1.93 7.71 -7.99
N TYR A 37 -0.75 7.53 -7.42
CA TYR A 37 0.23 6.57 -7.93
C TYR A 37 0.02 5.15 -7.41
N VAL A 38 -0.94 4.94 -6.52
CA VAL A 38 -1.18 3.66 -5.88
C VAL A 38 -2.58 3.15 -6.22
N LYS A 39 -2.65 1.88 -6.60
CA LYS A 39 -3.93 1.20 -6.80
C LYS A 39 -4.12 0.15 -5.71
N VAL A 40 -5.35 -0.02 -5.28
CA VAL A 40 -5.74 -1.08 -4.37
C VAL A 40 -6.82 -1.90 -5.06
N ASN A 41 -6.54 -3.18 -5.25
CA ASN A 41 -7.46 -4.10 -5.94
C ASN A 41 -7.91 -3.56 -7.31
N GLY A 42 -6.97 -2.96 -8.04
CA GLY A 42 -7.20 -2.48 -9.40
C GLY A 42 -7.75 -1.07 -9.52
N GLU A 43 -8.03 -0.40 -8.41
CA GLU A 43 -8.57 0.96 -8.43
C GLU A 43 -7.61 1.95 -7.77
N ILE A 44 -7.48 3.14 -8.35
CA ILE A 44 -6.65 4.19 -7.79
C ILE A 44 -7.20 4.59 -6.42
N GLU A 45 -6.33 4.59 -5.43
CA GLU A 45 -6.68 4.99 -4.07
C GLU A 45 -5.89 6.23 -3.68
N THR A 46 -6.59 7.28 -3.27
CA THR A 46 -5.96 8.54 -2.87
C THR A 46 -6.03 8.80 -1.37
N ARG A 47 -6.68 7.92 -0.62
CA ARG A 47 -6.80 8.04 0.83
C ARG A 47 -5.67 7.26 1.49
N ARG A 48 -4.73 7.97 2.09
CA ARG A 48 -3.58 7.32 2.75
C ARG A 48 -3.98 6.46 3.95
N GLY A 49 -5.13 6.77 4.54
CA GLY A 49 -5.62 6.05 5.72
C GLY A 49 -6.51 4.86 5.38
N ARG A 50 -6.64 4.50 4.09
CA ARG A 50 -7.44 3.32 3.74
C ARG A 50 -6.93 2.09 4.48
N LYS A 51 -7.84 1.36 5.10
CA LYS A 51 -7.50 0.12 5.81
C LYS A 51 -7.41 -1.03 4.82
N LEU A 52 -6.31 -1.76 4.90
CA LEU A 52 -6.04 -2.93 4.05
C LEU A 52 -6.07 -4.18 4.92
N VAL A 53 -6.44 -5.29 4.30
CA VAL A 53 -6.50 -6.60 4.97
C VAL A 53 -5.76 -7.62 4.13
N LYS A 54 -5.55 -8.81 4.69
CA LYS A 54 -4.92 -9.91 3.96
C LYS A 54 -5.68 -10.20 2.69
N ASN A 55 -4.94 -10.51 1.64
CA ASN A 55 -5.40 -10.76 0.27
C ASN A 55 -5.66 -9.49 -0.54
N ASP A 56 -5.60 -8.31 0.03
CA ASP A 56 -5.64 -7.08 -0.76
C ASP A 56 -4.38 -7.00 -1.63
N ILE A 57 -4.54 -6.46 -2.83
CA ILE A 57 -3.44 -6.32 -3.80
C ILE A 57 -3.19 -4.84 -4.02
N ILE A 58 -1.96 -4.43 -3.77
CA ILE A 58 -1.51 -3.05 -3.94
C ILE A 58 -0.60 -2.99 -5.15
N GLU A 59 -0.84 -2.02 -6.03
CA GLU A 59 -0.01 -1.81 -7.21
C GLU A 59 0.66 -0.45 -7.13
N PHE A 60 1.95 -0.44 -7.42
CA PHE A 60 2.74 0.78 -7.48
C PHE A 60 3.89 0.57 -8.45
N ASN A 61 4.04 1.50 -9.39
CA ASN A 61 5.19 1.53 -10.32
C ASN A 61 5.36 0.20 -11.08
N ASP A 62 4.26 -0.33 -11.58
CA ASP A 62 4.18 -1.59 -12.34
C ASP A 62 4.51 -2.84 -11.54
N GLU A 63 4.61 -2.72 -10.23
CA GLU A 63 4.78 -3.84 -9.32
C GLU A 63 3.48 -4.10 -8.57
N SER A 64 3.19 -5.37 -8.31
CA SER A 64 2.03 -5.77 -7.51
C SER A 64 2.48 -6.43 -6.22
N TYR A 65 1.79 -6.12 -5.14
CA TYR A 65 2.10 -6.63 -3.80
C TYR A 65 0.83 -7.18 -3.19
N LYS A 66 0.86 -8.42 -2.75
CA LYS A 66 -0.28 -9.05 -2.07
C LYS A 66 0.01 -9.12 -0.58
N ILE A 67 -0.96 -8.70 0.22
CA ILE A 67 -0.86 -8.79 1.68
C ILE A 67 -1.19 -10.21 2.11
N ILE A 68 -0.32 -10.79 2.91
CA ILE A 68 -0.52 -12.14 3.44
C ILE A 68 -0.37 -12.20 4.96
#